data_f5b368cea10180cb0c44e86ee106c692
#
_entry.id   f5b368cea10180cb0c44e86ee106c692
#
_cell.length_a   1.000
_cell.length_b   1.000
_cell.length_c   1.000
_cell.angle_alpha   90.00
_cell.angle_beta   90.00
_cell.angle_gamma   90.00
#
_symmetry.space_group_name_H-M   'P 1'
#
loop_
_entity.id
_entity.type
_entity.pdbx_description
1 polymer ?
#
loop_
_entity_poly.entity_id
_entity_poly.type
_entity_poly.pdbx_seq_one_letter_code
_entity_poly.pdbx_strand_id
1 'polypeptide(L)'
;RILPEIAANEQKLKEYLSKEKGLNLRDITATRILKRSIDARQRTIFVNLKVRAYIREMPKDDEYEHTIYNKVEGKPQVIVVGAGPGGLFAALRLIELGLRPVVIERGKDVRERKKDLAQISREHTVDPESNYSFGEGGAGAYSDGKLYTRSKKRGNIDKILNVFCQHGASTAILVDAHPHIGTDKLPRVIENMRN
;
A
#
# COMPACT_ATOMS: atom_id res chain seq x y z
N ARG A 1 -4.85 -15.15 -19.10
CA ARG A 1 -3.72 -15.99 -18.69
C ARG A 1 -2.64 -15.90 -19.75
N ILE A 2 -1.48 -15.33 -19.40
CA ILE A 2 -0.38 -15.02 -20.34
C ILE A 2 0.97 -15.40 -19.73
N LEU A 3 2.01 -15.45 -20.55
CA LEU A 3 3.37 -15.69 -20.08
C LEU A 3 3.92 -14.48 -19.29
N PRO A 4 4.83 -14.70 -18.33
CA PRO A 4 5.40 -13.62 -17.50
C PRO A 4 6.06 -12.52 -18.32
N GLU A 5 6.74 -12.84 -19.40
CA GLU A 5 7.41 -11.90 -20.30
C GLU A 5 6.46 -10.96 -21.04
N ILE A 6 5.22 -11.41 -21.30
CA ILE A 6 4.16 -10.57 -21.88
C ILE A 6 3.57 -9.69 -20.77
N ALA A 7 3.35 -10.27 -19.59
CA ALA A 7 2.78 -9.55 -18.45
C ALA A 7 3.68 -8.43 -17.91
N ALA A 8 4.99 -8.55 -18.07
CA ALA A 8 5.99 -7.60 -17.57
C ALA A 8 6.29 -6.45 -18.54
N ASN A 9 5.78 -6.50 -19.78
CA ASN A 9 6.09 -5.51 -20.81
C ASN A 9 4.80 -4.95 -21.41
N GLU A 10 4.59 -3.65 -21.27
CA GLU A 10 3.36 -2.98 -21.74
C GLU A 10 3.16 -3.12 -23.25
N GLN A 11 4.24 -2.98 -24.03
CA GLN A 11 4.15 -3.09 -25.49
C GLN A 11 3.75 -4.50 -25.92
N LYS A 12 4.38 -5.55 -25.35
CA LYS A 12 4.01 -6.95 -25.59
C LYS A 12 2.57 -7.24 -25.16
N LEU A 13 2.12 -6.62 -24.06
CA LEU A 13 0.74 -6.74 -23.60
C LEU A 13 -0.23 -6.11 -24.59
N LYS A 14 0.06 -4.94 -25.14
CA LYS A 14 -0.75 -4.29 -26.19
C LYS A 14 -0.81 -5.14 -27.45
N GLU A 15 0.31 -5.69 -27.90
CA GLU A 15 0.40 -6.58 -29.07
C GLU A 15 -0.44 -7.87 -28.85
N TYR A 16 -0.33 -8.46 -27.66
CA TYR A 16 -1.15 -9.62 -27.28
C TYR A 16 -2.64 -9.28 -27.31
N LEU A 17 -3.05 -8.15 -26.71
CA LEU A 17 -4.44 -7.71 -26.71
C LEU A 17 -4.96 -7.41 -28.12
N SER A 18 -4.15 -6.78 -28.95
CA SER A 18 -4.45 -6.51 -30.36
C SER A 18 -4.78 -7.82 -31.11
N LYS A 19 -3.91 -8.82 -30.98
CA LYS A 19 -4.07 -10.13 -31.63
C LYS A 19 -5.29 -10.90 -31.09
N GLU A 20 -5.43 -11.00 -29.77
CA GLU A 20 -6.49 -11.78 -29.13
C GLU A 20 -7.90 -11.17 -29.31
N LYS A 21 -7.99 -9.86 -29.41
CA LYS A 21 -9.27 -9.14 -29.48
C LYS A 21 -9.58 -8.56 -30.87
N GLY A 22 -8.69 -8.78 -31.84
CA GLY A 22 -8.86 -8.23 -33.17
C GLY A 22 -8.85 -6.69 -33.21
N LEU A 23 -8.13 -6.06 -32.26
CA LEU A 23 -8.03 -4.61 -32.17
C LEU A 23 -6.83 -4.10 -32.98
N ASN A 24 -6.94 -2.92 -33.56
CA ASN A 24 -5.77 -2.29 -34.18
C ASN A 24 -4.81 -1.85 -33.06
N LEU A 25 -3.55 -2.29 -33.13
CA LEU A 25 -2.53 -1.97 -32.13
C LEU A 25 -2.37 -0.46 -31.92
N ARG A 26 -2.46 0.33 -33.01
CA ARG A 26 -2.34 1.80 -32.97
C ARG A 26 -3.47 2.47 -32.20
N ASP A 27 -4.62 1.81 -32.10
CA ASP A 27 -5.78 2.32 -31.38
C ASP A 27 -5.71 2.08 -29.87
N ILE A 28 -4.86 1.14 -29.42
CA ILE A 28 -4.64 0.86 -27.98
C ILE A 28 -3.66 1.91 -27.43
N THR A 29 -4.20 3.00 -26.91
CA THR A 29 -3.41 4.13 -26.40
C THR A 29 -2.74 3.84 -25.07
N ALA A 30 -3.47 3.17 -24.14
CA ALA A 30 -2.96 2.81 -22.81
C ALA A 30 -3.55 1.49 -22.33
N THR A 31 -2.89 0.87 -21.35
CA THR A 31 -3.42 -0.26 -20.61
C THR A 31 -3.29 -0.02 -19.11
N ARG A 32 -4.28 -0.46 -18.34
CA ARG A 32 -4.24 -0.44 -16.88
C ARG A 32 -4.53 -1.84 -16.34
N ILE A 33 -3.61 -2.36 -15.54
CA ILE A 33 -3.81 -3.64 -14.85
C ILE A 33 -4.77 -3.39 -13.69
N LEU A 34 -5.87 -4.16 -13.64
CA LEU A 34 -6.88 -4.09 -12.59
C LEU A 34 -6.73 -5.23 -11.58
N LYS A 35 -6.09 -6.34 -11.97
CA LYS A 35 -5.80 -7.47 -11.10
C LYS A 35 -4.66 -8.28 -11.68
N ARG A 36 -3.77 -8.75 -10.82
CA ARG A 36 -2.64 -9.60 -11.17
C ARG A 36 -2.48 -10.75 -10.17
N SER A 37 -2.29 -11.97 -10.68
CA SER A 37 -1.92 -13.12 -9.86
C SER A 37 -1.02 -14.06 -10.64
N ILE A 38 -0.13 -14.77 -9.93
CA ILE A 38 0.76 -15.77 -10.50
C ILE A 38 0.09 -17.13 -10.39
N ASP A 39 0.10 -17.89 -11.47
CA ASP A 39 -0.33 -19.29 -11.53
C ASP A 39 0.89 -20.18 -11.81
N ALA A 40 1.45 -20.75 -10.74
CA ALA A 40 2.62 -21.64 -10.78
C ALA A 40 2.26 -23.11 -10.47
N ARG A 41 1.00 -23.51 -10.65
CA ARG A 41 0.54 -24.89 -10.38
C ARG A 41 1.04 -25.91 -11.40
N GLN A 42 1.50 -25.47 -12.55
CA GLN A 42 2.03 -26.29 -13.63
C GLN A 42 3.50 -25.97 -13.88
N ARG A 43 4.18 -26.81 -14.68
CA ARG A 43 5.59 -26.58 -15.05
C ARG A 43 5.80 -25.21 -15.68
N THR A 44 4.89 -24.75 -16.53
CA THR A 44 4.92 -23.42 -17.11
C THR A 44 4.19 -22.45 -16.18
N ILE A 45 4.90 -21.39 -15.76
CA ILE A 45 4.33 -20.33 -14.94
C ILE A 45 3.54 -19.38 -15.84
N PHE A 46 2.36 -19.00 -15.38
CA PHE A 46 1.52 -18.01 -16.04
C PHE A 46 1.17 -16.87 -15.11
N VAL A 47 0.86 -15.72 -15.69
CA VAL A 47 0.28 -14.58 -14.99
C VAL A 47 -1.16 -14.40 -15.44
N ASN A 48 -2.09 -14.37 -14.47
CA ASN A 48 -3.47 -14.02 -14.72
C ASN A 48 -3.63 -12.52 -14.56
N LEU A 49 -4.06 -11.83 -15.58
CA LEU A 49 -4.31 -10.40 -15.58
C LEU A 49 -5.80 -10.12 -15.86
N LYS A 50 -6.33 -9.12 -15.15
CA LYS A 50 -7.50 -8.36 -15.58
C LYS A 50 -6.99 -6.99 -16.02
N VAL A 51 -7.22 -6.63 -17.28
CA VAL A 51 -6.67 -5.42 -17.90
C VAL A 51 -7.82 -4.59 -18.45
N ARG A 52 -7.76 -3.27 -18.27
CA ARG A 52 -8.54 -2.29 -19.01
C ARG A 52 -7.66 -1.75 -20.13
N ALA A 53 -8.09 -1.90 -21.36
CA ALA A 53 -7.48 -1.27 -22.52
C ALA A 53 -8.24 0.02 -22.86
N TYR A 54 -7.53 1.08 -23.14
CA TYR A 54 -8.08 2.35 -23.58
C TYR A 54 -7.90 2.45 -25.09
N ILE A 55 -9.02 2.64 -25.80
CA ILE A 55 -9.06 2.63 -27.25
C ILE A 55 -9.33 4.05 -27.74
N ARG A 56 -8.33 4.68 -28.36
CA ARG A 56 -8.38 6.08 -28.84
C ARG A 56 -8.71 7.10 -27.73
N GLU A 57 -8.46 6.73 -26.49
CA GLU A 57 -8.64 7.59 -25.31
C GLU A 57 -7.52 7.37 -24.31
N MET A 58 -7.30 8.31 -23.42
CA MET A 58 -6.36 8.18 -22.29
C MET A 58 -7.12 7.99 -20.99
N PRO A 59 -6.51 7.32 -19.98
CA PRO A 59 -7.07 7.27 -18.64
C PRO A 59 -7.38 8.70 -18.13
N LYS A 60 -8.59 8.91 -17.62
CA LYS A 60 -9.01 10.20 -17.06
C LYS A 60 -8.96 10.21 -15.53
N ASP A 61 -8.92 9.05 -14.92
CA ASP A 61 -8.90 8.81 -13.48
C ASP A 61 -7.47 8.51 -13.01
N ASP A 62 -7.18 8.89 -11.78
CA ASP A 62 -5.93 8.56 -11.11
C ASP A 62 -5.80 7.05 -10.90
N GLU A 63 -4.57 6.57 -10.63
CA GLU A 63 -4.32 5.16 -10.37
C GLU A 63 -4.91 4.70 -9.04
N TYR A 64 -5.13 5.62 -8.09
CA TYR A 64 -5.73 5.36 -6.79
C TYR A 64 -6.66 6.50 -6.37
N GLU A 65 -7.58 6.19 -5.47
CA GLU A 65 -8.53 7.16 -4.92
C GLU A 65 -7.88 7.99 -3.81
N HIS A 66 -7.96 9.31 -3.95
CA HIS A 66 -7.46 10.23 -2.93
C HIS A 66 -8.46 10.41 -1.79
N THR A 67 -7.97 10.34 -0.56
CA THR A 67 -8.72 10.75 0.63
C THR A 67 -8.45 12.22 0.91
N ILE A 68 -9.51 13.00 1.09
CA ILE A 68 -9.40 14.42 1.42
C ILE A 68 -9.29 14.56 2.93
N TYR A 69 -8.23 15.19 3.39
CA TYR A 69 -8.01 15.51 4.79
C TYR A 69 -8.36 16.98 5.05
N ASN A 70 -9.22 17.21 6.03
CA ASN A 70 -9.68 18.55 6.41
C ASN A 70 -8.61 19.28 7.23
N LYS A 71 -8.61 20.61 7.18
CA LYS A 71 -7.88 21.42 8.15
C LYS A 71 -8.57 21.31 9.50
N VAL A 72 -7.82 20.94 10.53
CA VAL A 72 -8.37 20.63 11.87
C VAL A 72 -7.84 21.54 12.96
N GLU A 73 -7.16 22.62 12.61
CA GLU A 73 -6.75 23.66 13.55
C GLU A 73 -8.01 24.25 14.25
N GLY A 74 -7.97 24.34 15.56
CA GLY A 74 -9.08 24.85 16.38
C GLY A 74 -10.30 23.91 16.49
N LYS A 75 -10.25 22.70 15.93
CA LYS A 75 -11.29 21.70 16.07
C LYS A 75 -11.18 20.92 17.39
N PRO A 76 -12.28 20.29 17.84
CA PRO A 76 -12.25 19.45 19.03
C PRO A 76 -11.17 18.38 18.95
N GLN A 77 -10.43 18.20 20.05
CA GLN A 77 -9.34 17.23 20.14
C GLN A 77 -9.85 15.84 20.52
N VAL A 78 -9.24 14.83 19.92
CA VAL A 78 -9.44 13.41 20.27
C VAL A 78 -8.07 12.79 20.51
N ILE A 79 -7.88 12.19 21.68
CA ILE A 79 -6.66 11.49 22.03
C ILE A 79 -6.68 10.09 21.41
N VAL A 80 -5.63 9.75 20.69
CA VAL A 80 -5.39 8.40 20.14
C VAL A 80 -4.17 7.83 20.87
N VAL A 81 -4.35 6.74 21.60
CA VAL A 81 -3.26 6.09 22.34
C VAL A 81 -2.65 4.99 21.47
N GLY A 82 -1.37 5.17 21.14
CA GLY A 82 -0.58 4.28 20.29
C GLY A 82 -0.54 4.73 18.83
N ALA A 83 0.68 4.79 18.26
CA ALA A 83 0.95 5.10 16.85
C ALA A 83 1.22 3.83 16.01
N GLY A 84 0.63 2.71 16.39
CA GLY A 84 0.58 1.51 15.55
C GLY A 84 -0.38 1.69 14.36
N PRO A 85 -0.55 0.67 13.49
CA PRO A 85 -1.43 0.78 12.32
C PRO A 85 -2.85 1.25 12.66
N GLY A 86 -3.44 0.71 13.74
CA GLY A 86 -4.77 1.11 14.21
C GLY A 86 -4.85 2.58 14.60
N GLY A 87 -3.86 3.07 15.35
CA GLY A 87 -3.81 4.47 15.78
C GLY A 87 -3.58 5.45 14.63
N LEU A 88 -2.67 5.13 13.70
CA LEU A 88 -2.42 5.96 12.54
C LEU A 88 -3.67 6.08 11.65
N PHE A 89 -4.34 4.97 11.34
CA PHE A 89 -5.59 5.01 10.58
C PHE A 89 -6.74 5.68 11.35
N ALA A 90 -6.80 5.53 12.67
CA ALA A 90 -7.78 6.26 13.50
C ALA A 90 -7.55 7.76 13.43
N ALA A 91 -6.28 8.21 13.53
CA ALA A 91 -5.93 9.62 13.42
C ALA A 91 -6.32 10.20 12.05
N LEU A 92 -5.97 9.53 10.95
CA LEU A 92 -6.36 9.94 9.61
C LEU A 92 -7.90 10.01 9.46
N ARG A 93 -8.61 9.02 10.01
CA ARG A 93 -10.08 9.01 9.98
C ARG A 93 -10.70 10.15 10.78
N LEU A 94 -10.13 10.52 11.92
CA LEU A 94 -10.56 11.68 12.70
C LEU A 94 -10.39 12.97 11.91
N ILE A 95 -9.29 13.14 11.18
CA ILE A 95 -9.06 14.29 10.30
C ILE A 95 -10.14 14.37 9.20
N GLU A 96 -10.47 13.23 8.54
CA GLU A 96 -11.57 13.19 7.58
C GLU A 96 -12.91 13.65 8.20
N LEU A 97 -13.14 13.36 9.47
CA LEU A 97 -14.36 13.76 10.22
C LEU A 97 -14.29 15.19 10.76
N GLY A 98 -13.21 15.93 10.48
CA GLY A 98 -13.04 17.30 10.96
C GLY A 98 -12.69 17.39 12.45
N LEU A 99 -12.11 16.34 13.02
CA LEU A 99 -11.65 16.30 14.40
C LEU A 99 -10.12 16.35 14.43
N ARG A 100 -9.55 16.96 15.46
CA ARG A 100 -8.10 17.09 15.63
C ARG A 100 -7.54 15.93 16.45
N PRO A 101 -6.86 14.94 15.86
CA PRO A 101 -6.23 13.89 16.63
C PRO A 101 -4.99 14.39 17.36
N VAL A 102 -4.76 13.87 18.56
CA VAL A 102 -3.51 13.97 19.31
C VAL A 102 -3.05 12.53 19.56
N VAL A 103 -2.03 12.10 18.85
CA VAL A 103 -1.51 10.73 18.96
C VAL A 103 -0.44 10.69 20.04
N ILE A 104 -0.60 9.80 21.01
CA ILE A 104 0.37 9.55 22.09
C ILE A 104 0.97 8.17 21.86
N GLU A 105 2.30 8.12 21.66
CA GLU A 105 3.05 6.88 21.47
C GLU A 105 4.08 6.73 22.60
N ARG A 106 4.20 5.51 23.13
CA ARG A 106 5.13 5.17 24.19
C ARG A 106 6.57 5.13 23.69
N GLY A 107 6.76 4.52 22.52
CA GLY A 107 8.08 4.35 21.93
C GLY A 107 8.49 5.52 21.03
N LYS A 108 9.66 5.34 20.40
CA LYS A 108 10.23 6.34 19.49
C LYS A 108 9.54 6.34 18.13
N ASP A 109 9.82 7.37 17.33
CA ASP A 109 9.39 7.43 15.94
C ASP A 109 10.04 6.32 15.10
N VAL A 110 9.50 6.08 13.90
CA VAL A 110 9.93 4.98 13.05
C VAL A 110 11.41 5.06 12.62
N ARG A 111 12.02 6.23 12.55
CA ARG A 111 13.43 6.36 12.19
C ARG A 111 14.35 6.06 13.38
N GLU A 112 14.01 6.58 14.55
CA GLU A 112 14.80 6.38 15.77
C GLU A 112 14.73 4.94 16.25
N ARG A 113 13.55 4.29 16.18
CA ARG A 113 13.40 2.85 16.47
C ARG A 113 14.35 1.96 15.68
N LYS A 114 14.70 2.33 14.44
CA LYS A 114 15.63 1.55 13.62
C LYS A 114 16.99 1.37 14.30
N LYS A 115 17.44 2.39 15.07
CA LYS A 115 18.71 2.34 15.82
C LYS A 115 18.59 1.35 16.96
N ASP A 116 17.49 1.41 17.72
CA ASP A 116 17.25 0.53 18.87
C ASP A 116 17.13 -0.94 18.43
N LEU A 117 16.46 -1.19 17.29
CA LEU A 117 16.38 -2.53 16.70
C LEU A 117 17.75 -3.05 16.24
N ALA A 118 18.62 -2.17 15.71
CA ALA A 118 19.98 -2.56 15.36
C ALA A 118 20.81 -2.94 16.58
N GLN A 119 20.60 -2.33 17.75
CA GLN A 119 21.24 -2.71 19.01
C GLN A 119 20.82 -4.11 19.47
N ILE A 120 19.54 -4.47 19.32
CA ILE A 120 19.08 -5.83 19.64
C ILE A 120 19.86 -6.87 18.85
N SER A 121 20.10 -6.62 17.56
CA SER A 121 20.82 -7.57 16.69
C SER A 121 22.33 -7.60 16.93
N ARG A 122 22.93 -6.48 17.32
CA ARG A 122 24.39 -6.33 17.47
C ARG A 122 24.87 -6.59 18.88
N GLU A 123 24.14 -6.09 19.86
CA GLU A 123 24.54 -6.02 21.26
C GLU A 123 23.67 -6.85 22.18
N HIS A 124 22.60 -7.47 21.62
CA HIS A 124 21.58 -8.24 22.37
C HIS A 124 20.92 -7.41 23.50
N THR A 125 20.91 -6.08 23.35
CA THR A 125 20.31 -5.16 24.32
C THR A 125 18.94 -4.70 23.81
N VAL A 126 17.91 -4.84 24.65
CA VAL A 126 16.53 -4.42 24.34
C VAL A 126 16.19 -3.17 25.13
N ASP A 127 15.85 -2.08 24.43
CA ASP A 127 15.24 -0.92 25.06
C ASP A 127 13.78 -1.26 25.43
N PRO A 128 13.39 -1.20 26.70
CA PRO A 128 12.03 -1.57 27.14
C PRO A 128 10.95 -0.63 26.58
N GLU A 129 11.30 0.59 26.18
CA GLU A 129 10.36 1.58 25.64
C GLU A 129 10.39 1.69 24.12
N SER A 130 11.43 1.16 23.44
CA SER A 130 11.58 1.23 21.99
C SER A 130 12.20 -0.06 21.45
N ASN A 131 11.38 -0.91 20.87
CA ASN A 131 11.79 -2.24 20.40
C ASN A 131 10.84 -2.74 19.30
N TYR A 132 10.83 -4.04 19.00
CA TYR A 132 9.91 -4.63 18.02
C TYR A 132 8.43 -4.47 18.36
N SER A 133 8.07 -4.35 19.64
CA SER A 133 6.68 -4.25 20.10
C SER A 133 6.21 -2.80 20.28
N PHE A 134 7.10 -1.90 20.69
CA PHE A 134 6.77 -0.52 21.04
C PHE A 134 7.42 0.48 20.08
N GLY A 135 6.67 1.52 19.78
CA GLY A 135 7.05 2.62 18.91
C GLY A 135 6.17 2.75 17.67
N GLU A 136 6.35 3.88 16.98
CA GLU A 136 5.57 4.24 15.80
C GLU A 136 5.58 3.15 14.71
N GLY A 137 4.41 2.90 14.12
CA GLY A 137 4.19 1.87 13.12
C GLY A 137 3.96 0.47 13.69
N GLY A 138 4.13 0.28 15.02
CA GLY A 138 3.89 -0.98 15.73
C GLY A 138 4.87 -2.09 15.35
N ALA A 139 4.53 -3.34 15.70
CA ALA A 139 5.38 -4.51 15.50
C ALA A 139 5.69 -4.83 14.03
N GLY A 140 4.83 -4.38 13.12
CA GLY A 140 4.98 -4.61 11.67
C GLY A 140 5.86 -3.61 10.93
N ALA A 141 6.30 -2.53 11.55
CA ALA A 141 6.96 -1.40 10.88
C ALA A 141 8.19 -1.79 10.03
N TYR A 142 8.91 -2.80 10.45
CA TYR A 142 10.12 -3.30 9.76
C TYR A 142 9.94 -4.69 9.16
N SER A 143 8.70 -5.12 8.96
CA SER A 143 8.35 -6.31 8.18
C SER A 143 8.27 -5.99 6.69
N ASP A 144 8.00 -7.00 5.87
CA ASP A 144 7.72 -6.81 4.45
C ASP A 144 6.35 -6.13 4.18
N GLY A 145 5.56 -5.88 5.22
CA GLY A 145 4.29 -5.18 5.12
C GLY A 145 3.27 -5.94 4.28
N LYS A 146 3.05 -7.23 4.59
CA LYS A 146 2.00 -8.05 3.97
C LYS A 146 0.63 -7.46 4.26
N LEU A 147 -0.14 -7.21 3.19
CA LEU A 147 -1.46 -6.59 3.25
C LEU A 147 -2.59 -7.58 2.94
N TYR A 148 -2.26 -8.86 2.72
CA TYR A 148 -3.26 -9.87 2.40
C TYR A 148 -4.15 -10.16 3.61
N THR A 149 -5.46 -10.14 3.38
CA THR A 149 -6.46 -10.56 4.36
C THR A 149 -7.52 -11.45 3.70
N ARG A 150 -7.99 -12.44 4.42
CA ARG A 150 -9.15 -13.25 4.03
C ARG A 150 -10.47 -12.62 4.48
N SER A 151 -10.43 -11.67 5.40
CA SER A 151 -11.63 -11.01 5.92
C SER A 151 -12.10 -9.93 4.94
N LYS A 152 -13.29 -10.15 4.37
CA LYS A 152 -13.99 -9.17 3.51
C LYS A 152 -15.27 -8.66 4.14
N LYS A 153 -15.57 -9.09 5.37
CA LYS A 153 -16.86 -8.81 6.02
C LYS A 153 -16.89 -7.50 6.81
N ARG A 154 -15.73 -6.95 7.17
CA ARG A 154 -15.63 -5.75 8.01
C ARG A 154 -14.64 -4.76 7.41
N GLY A 155 -15.09 -3.53 7.23
CA GLY A 155 -14.28 -2.44 6.70
C GLY A 155 -14.07 -2.48 5.17
N ASN A 156 -13.61 -1.37 4.64
CA ASN A 156 -13.29 -1.19 3.23
C ASN A 156 -11.77 -1.36 3.03
N ILE A 157 -11.35 -2.53 2.54
CA ILE A 157 -9.94 -2.84 2.29
C ILE A 157 -9.38 -1.93 1.20
N ASP A 158 -10.15 -1.65 0.15
CA ASP A 158 -9.71 -0.82 -0.97
C ASP A 158 -9.36 0.59 -0.48
N LYS A 159 -10.15 1.17 0.43
CA LYS A 159 -9.82 2.44 1.07
C LYS A 159 -8.47 2.41 1.79
N ILE A 160 -8.18 1.35 2.55
CA ILE A 160 -6.91 1.20 3.26
C ILE A 160 -5.74 1.15 2.28
N LEU A 161 -5.87 0.39 1.20
CA LEU A 161 -4.83 0.29 0.16
C LEU A 161 -4.62 1.63 -0.55
N ASN A 162 -5.70 2.35 -0.88
CA ASN A 162 -5.62 3.69 -1.47
C ASN A 162 -4.92 4.69 -0.53
N VAL A 163 -5.23 4.68 0.77
CA VAL A 163 -4.54 5.50 1.77
C VAL A 163 -3.05 5.18 1.80
N PHE A 164 -2.65 3.92 1.76
CA PHE A 164 -1.23 3.57 1.66
C PHE A 164 -0.58 4.11 0.39
N CYS A 165 -1.26 4.04 -0.77
CA CYS A 165 -0.77 4.61 -2.02
C CYS A 165 -0.60 6.12 -1.90
N GLN A 166 -1.57 6.83 -1.32
CA GLN A 166 -1.52 8.27 -1.08
C GLN A 166 -0.32 8.68 -0.21
N HIS A 167 0.12 7.80 0.68
CA HIS A 167 1.28 8.02 1.55
C HIS A 167 2.58 7.38 1.03
N GLY A 168 2.62 6.99 -0.26
CA GLY A 168 3.84 6.62 -0.95
C GLY A 168 4.06 5.12 -1.14
N ALA A 169 3.08 4.27 -0.86
CA ALA A 169 3.13 2.87 -1.28
C ALA A 169 2.94 2.75 -2.80
N SER A 170 3.48 1.68 -3.38
CA SER A 170 3.29 1.40 -4.81
C SER A 170 1.84 1.06 -5.14
N THR A 171 1.31 1.57 -6.25
CA THR A 171 -0.03 1.22 -6.76
C THR A 171 -0.17 -0.27 -7.12
N ALA A 172 0.94 -1.00 -7.20
CA ALA A 172 0.93 -2.46 -7.36
C ALA A 172 0.14 -3.18 -6.25
N ILE A 173 0.07 -2.59 -5.02
CA ILE A 173 -0.70 -3.17 -3.91
C ILE A 173 -2.21 -3.22 -4.19
N LEU A 174 -2.72 -2.39 -5.09
CA LEU A 174 -4.13 -2.34 -5.47
C LEU A 174 -4.53 -3.50 -6.39
N VAL A 175 -3.57 -4.08 -7.09
CA VAL A 175 -3.81 -5.04 -8.17
C VAL A 175 -3.28 -6.43 -7.88
N ASP A 176 -2.28 -6.56 -7.02
CA ASP A 176 -1.65 -7.84 -6.69
C ASP A 176 -2.53 -8.69 -5.78
N ALA A 177 -2.60 -10.00 -6.06
CA ALA A 177 -3.39 -10.94 -5.26
C ALA A 177 -2.87 -11.11 -3.82
N HIS A 178 -1.55 -10.93 -3.63
CA HIS A 178 -0.88 -10.96 -2.33
C HIS A 178 -0.02 -9.70 -2.19
N PRO A 179 -0.65 -8.55 -1.91
CA PRO A 179 0.05 -7.28 -1.88
C PRO A 179 0.94 -7.15 -0.65
N HIS A 180 2.09 -6.50 -0.83
CA HIS A 180 3.00 -6.10 0.25
C HIS A 180 3.68 -4.79 -0.09
N ILE A 181 4.02 -4.00 0.93
CA ILE A 181 4.63 -2.67 0.74
C ILE A 181 6.14 -2.81 0.52
N GLY A 182 6.77 -3.71 1.23
CA GLY A 182 8.22 -3.92 1.25
C GLY A 182 8.89 -3.28 2.46
N THR A 183 9.89 -3.98 3.01
CA THR A 183 10.59 -3.65 4.26
C THR A 183 11.24 -2.26 4.23
N ASP A 184 11.79 -1.86 3.09
CA ASP A 184 12.47 -0.56 2.96
C ASP A 184 11.49 0.61 2.77
N LYS A 185 10.28 0.33 2.26
CA LYS A 185 9.29 1.35 1.93
C LYS A 185 8.32 1.63 3.08
N LEU A 186 7.99 0.59 3.86
CA LEU A 186 6.99 0.70 4.92
C LEU A 186 7.32 1.79 5.96
N PRO A 187 8.55 1.93 6.47
CA PRO A 187 8.90 3.01 7.38
C PRO A 187 8.64 4.41 6.82
N ARG A 188 8.89 4.61 5.53
CA ARG A 188 8.63 5.88 4.85
C ARG A 188 7.12 6.16 4.69
N VAL A 189 6.34 5.13 4.41
CA VAL A 189 4.87 5.25 4.35
C VAL A 189 4.32 5.66 5.71
N ILE A 190 4.79 5.03 6.79
CA ILE A 190 4.41 5.37 8.17
C ILE A 190 4.76 6.83 8.48
N GLU A 191 5.96 7.28 8.15
CA GLU A 191 6.39 8.67 8.32
C GLU A 191 5.49 9.64 7.55
N ASN A 192 5.16 9.32 6.29
CA ASN A 192 4.27 10.14 5.48
C ASN A 192 2.83 10.20 6.04
N MET A 193 2.36 9.14 6.69
CA MET A 193 1.06 9.13 7.37
C MET A 193 1.04 10.02 8.62
N ARG A 194 2.18 10.21 9.27
CA ARG A 194 2.32 11.10 10.42
C ARG A 194 2.35 12.58 10.02
N ASN A 195 3.02 12.90 8.90
CA ASN A 195 3.24 14.26 8.40
C ASN A 195 2.01 14.80 7.62
#